data_95c098eef3be32492fba265f08fbd93e
#
_entry.id   95c098eef3be32492fba265f08fbd93e
#
_cell.length_a   1.000
_cell.length_b   1.000
_cell.length_c   1.000
_cell.angle_alpha   90.00
_cell.angle_beta   90.00
_cell.angle_gamma   90.00
#
_symmetry.space_group_name_H-M   'P 1'
#
loop_
_entity.id
_entity.type
_entity.pdbx_description
1 polymer ?
#
loop_
_entity_poly.entity_id
_entity_poly.type
_entity_poly.pdbx_seq_one_letter_code
_entity_poly.pdbx_strand_id
1 'polypeptide(L)'
;MADVGLNKFLNRCPVCGGNRFVDQQVLWPELIAAWQLSETEARYINRQQGYCCQMCGSNLRSMALAEAIVKAFDYRGTLEKFCRSSESSGLKVLEINTAGTLNKYLEFMPGHYLASYPQYDITKLAFDSNLFDLVIHSDTLEHVDYPETALLECRRVLKEGGRCIFTVPVVVGRLSRSRVGLSNSYHGCAGNESPDLLVKTEFGADFWTIVLSAGFTSCTICCLEYPAALAVEARR
;
A
#
# COMPACT_ATOMS: atom_id res chain seq x y z
N MET A 1 -19.52 2.31 20.05
CA MET A 1 -18.19 2.83 19.64
C MET A 1 -18.40 4.29 19.28
N ALA A 2 -17.60 5.18 19.88
CA ALA A 2 -17.71 6.61 19.59
C ALA A 2 -17.51 6.87 18.11
N ASP A 3 -18.33 7.76 17.56
CA ASP A 3 -18.19 8.29 16.20
C ASP A 3 -16.80 8.95 16.11
N VAL A 4 -15.83 8.19 15.62
CA VAL A 4 -14.46 8.69 15.39
C VAL A 4 -14.57 9.61 14.19
N GLY A 5 -14.71 10.91 14.47
CA GLY A 5 -14.90 11.95 13.47
C GLY A 5 -13.87 11.84 12.34
N LEU A 6 -14.31 11.35 11.21
CA LEU A 6 -13.59 11.30 9.91
C LEU A 6 -13.43 12.73 9.34
N ASN A 7 -12.88 13.67 10.13
CA ASN A 7 -12.78 15.06 9.73
C ASN A 7 -11.40 15.66 9.98
N LYS A 8 -10.37 15.02 9.41
CA LYS A 8 -9.13 15.77 9.16
C LYS A 8 -9.01 15.94 7.65
N PHE A 9 -9.64 16.98 7.11
CA PHE A 9 -9.44 17.35 5.71
C PHE A 9 -7.95 17.59 5.48
N LEU A 10 -7.36 16.83 4.55
CA LEU A 10 -6.00 17.10 4.10
C LEU A 10 -5.98 18.47 3.43
N ASN A 11 -5.24 19.39 4.01
CA ASN A 11 -5.04 20.70 3.42
C ASN A 11 -4.14 20.65 2.17
N ARG A 12 -3.35 19.57 2.04
CA ARG A 12 -2.35 19.43 0.99
C ARG A 12 -2.04 17.96 0.69
N CYS A 13 -1.95 17.62 -0.58
CA CYS A 13 -1.60 16.27 -1.04
C CYS A 13 -0.13 15.94 -0.74
N PRO A 14 0.18 14.87 0.01
CA PRO A 14 1.56 14.45 0.31
C PRO A 14 2.34 14.03 -0.95
N VAL A 15 1.63 13.69 -2.02
CA VAL A 15 2.27 13.26 -3.28
C VAL A 15 2.78 14.45 -4.07
N CYS A 16 1.90 15.40 -4.43
CA CYS A 16 2.22 16.51 -5.35
C CYS A 16 2.08 17.91 -4.75
N GLY A 17 1.55 18.04 -3.53
CA GLY A 17 1.32 19.34 -2.89
C GLY A 17 0.02 20.04 -3.30
N GLY A 18 -0.82 19.43 -4.13
CA GLY A 18 -2.13 19.96 -4.52
C GLY A 18 -3.09 20.09 -3.33
N ASN A 19 -4.08 20.98 -3.44
CA ASN A 19 -5.03 21.29 -2.39
C ASN A 19 -6.50 21.11 -2.81
N ARG A 20 -6.75 20.53 -3.97
CA ARG A 20 -8.10 20.22 -4.47
C ARG A 20 -8.31 18.71 -4.45
N PHE A 21 -9.41 18.29 -3.85
CA PHE A 21 -9.76 16.88 -3.68
C PHE A 21 -11.19 16.64 -4.14
N VAL A 22 -11.47 15.40 -4.51
CA VAL A 22 -12.80 14.91 -4.83
C VAL A 22 -13.02 13.63 -4.02
N ASP A 23 -14.26 13.40 -3.57
CA ASP A 23 -14.68 12.17 -2.91
C ASP A 23 -15.70 11.47 -3.80
N GLN A 24 -15.43 10.23 -4.17
CA GLN A 24 -16.22 9.44 -5.10
C GLN A 24 -16.63 8.12 -4.48
N GLN A 25 -17.85 7.67 -4.76
CA GLN A 25 -18.28 6.33 -4.40
C GLN A 25 -17.59 5.32 -5.32
N VAL A 26 -16.86 4.36 -4.75
CA VAL A 26 -16.12 3.33 -5.49
C VAL A 26 -16.58 1.91 -5.17
N LEU A 27 -17.14 1.69 -3.98
CA LEU A 27 -17.72 0.41 -3.62
C LEU A 27 -19.13 0.27 -4.21
N TRP A 28 -19.46 -0.91 -4.69
CA TRP A 28 -20.78 -1.26 -5.19
C TRP A 28 -21.49 -2.27 -4.26
N PRO A 29 -22.83 -2.33 -4.30
CA PRO A 29 -23.64 -3.09 -3.33
C PRO A 29 -23.25 -4.57 -3.24
N GLU A 30 -22.96 -5.22 -4.37
CA GLU A 30 -22.63 -6.64 -4.43
C GLU A 30 -21.30 -6.93 -3.72
N LEU A 31 -20.31 -6.05 -3.84
CA LEU A 31 -19.04 -6.18 -3.15
C LEU A 31 -19.21 -5.97 -1.64
N ILE A 32 -19.98 -4.97 -1.23
CA ILE A 32 -20.30 -4.72 0.19
C ILE A 32 -20.96 -5.95 0.80
N ALA A 33 -21.92 -6.56 0.09
CA ALA A 33 -22.62 -7.77 0.55
C ALA A 33 -21.68 -8.98 0.59
N ALA A 34 -20.87 -9.21 -0.46
CA ALA A 34 -19.93 -10.34 -0.55
C ALA A 34 -18.88 -10.31 0.58
N TRP A 35 -18.44 -9.14 0.98
CA TRP A 35 -17.49 -8.95 2.07
C TRP A 35 -18.18 -8.77 3.43
N GLN A 36 -19.52 -8.74 3.46
CA GLN A 36 -20.31 -8.50 4.67
C GLN A 36 -19.84 -7.25 5.42
N LEU A 37 -19.56 -6.18 4.68
CA LEU A 37 -19.08 -4.94 5.26
C LEU A 37 -20.22 -4.26 6.02
N SER A 38 -19.94 -3.86 7.25
CA SER A 38 -20.79 -2.92 7.96
C SER A 38 -20.79 -1.55 7.28
N GLU A 39 -21.77 -0.73 7.55
CA GLU A 39 -21.84 0.64 7.01
C GLU A 39 -20.57 1.45 7.32
N THR A 40 -20.03 1.28 8.53
CA THR A 40 -18.77 1.96 8.94
C THR A 40 -17.57 1.45 8.14
N GLU A 41 -17.46 0.13 7.93
CA GLU A 41 -16.38 -0.45 7.13
C GLU A 41 -16.47 0.00 5.66
N ALA A 42 -17.65 -0.07 5.07
CA ALA A 42 -17.88 0.40 3.70
C ALA A 42 -17.52 1.88 3.54
N ARG A 43 -17.85 2.73 4.52
CA ARG A 43 -17.57 4.17 4.49
C ARG A 43 -16.06 4.46 4.45
N TYR A 44 -15.26 3.85 5.34
CA TYR A 44 -13.83 4.16 5.35
C TYR A 44 -13.07 3.49 4.18
N ILE A 45 -13.50 2.31 3.72
CA ILE A 45 -12.90 1.68 2.52
C ILE A 45 -13.23 2.52 1.28
N ASN A 46 -14.46 3.00 1.15
CA ASN A 46 -14.83 3.90 0.08
C ASN A 46 -13.98 5.19 0.11
N ARG A 47 -13.80 5.76 1.30
CA ARG A 47 -12.95 6.93 1.51
C ARG A 47 -11.50 6.67 1.12
N GLN A 48 -10.95 5.51 1.47
CA GLN A 48 -9.58 5.11 1.12
C GLN A 48 -9.33 5.14 -0.38
N GLN A 49 -10.28 4.65 -1.16
CA GLN A 49 -10.17 4.49 -2.60
C GLN A 49 -10.72 5.68 -3.39
N GLY A 50 -11.78 6.33 -2.89
CA GLY A 50 -12.53 7.35 -3.61
C GLY A 50 -12.10 8.78 -3.32
N TYR A 51 -11.41 9.05 -2.20
CA TYR A 51 -10.91 10.39 -1.92
C TYR A 51 -9.60 10.64 -2.64
N CYS A 52 -9.66 11.45 -3.72
CA CYS A 52 -8.56 11.62 -4.66
C CYS A 52 -8.13 13.07 -4.80
N CYS A 53 -6.83 13.29 -4.93
CA CYS A 53 -6.27 14.58 -5.34
C CYS A 53 -6.58 14.85 -6.82
N GLN A 54 -7.24 15.95 -7.13
CA GLN A 54 -7.58 16.32 -8.51
C GLN A 54 -6.36 16.66 -9.38
N MET A 55 -5.21 17.01 -8.76
CA MET A 55 -4.00 17.36 -9.52
C MET A 55 -3.20 16.14 -9.97
N CYS A 56 -3.02 15.15 -9.09
CA CYS A 56 -2.16 14.00 -9.40
C CYS A 56 -2.93 12.68 -9.54
N GLY A 57 -4.22 12.65 -9.19
CA GLY A 57 -5.04 11.43 -9.23
C GLY A 57 -4.81 10.46 -8.06
N SER A 58 -3.89 10.77 -7.15
CA SER A 58 -3.60 9.87 -6.02
C SER A 58 -4.80 9.81 -5.07
N ASN A 59 -5.23 8.59 -4.76
CA ASN A 59 -6.24 8.35 -3.74
C ASN A 59 -5.63 8.42 -2.34
N LEU A 60 -6.47 8.36 -1.31
CA LEU A 60 -6.04 8.52 0.08
C LEU A 60 -5.03 7.44 0.51
N ARG A 61 -5.17 6.21 0.01
CA ARG A 61 -4.20 5.13 0.23
C ARG A 61 -2.83 5.45 -0.35
N SER A 62 -2.78 5.87 -1.62
CA SER A 62 -1.53 6.30 -2.26
C SER A 62 -0.90 7.49 -1.53
N MET A 63 -1.72 8.41 -1.00
CA MET A 63 -1.23 9.52 -0.19
C MET A 63 -0.61 9.03 1.13
N ALA A 64 -1.20 8.03 1.80
CA ALA A 64 -0.62 7.44 3.01
C ALA A 64 0.72 6.75 2.72
N LEU A 65 0.82 6.02 1.61
CA LEU A 65 2.07 5.40 1.17
C LEU A 65 3.15 6.46 0.90
N ALA A 66 2.81 7.54 0.19
CA ALA A 66 3.72 8.65 -0.06
C ALA A 66 4.22 9.31 1.22
N GLU A 67 3.32 9.56 2.17
CA GLU A 67 3.66 10.13 3.48
C GLU A 67 4.59 9.20 4.28
N ALA A 68 4.33 7.88 4.25
CA ALA A 68 5.19 6.89 4.89
C ALA A 68 6.60 6.88 4.29
N ILE A 69 6.71 6.96 2.95
CA ILE A 69 8.00 7.01 2.27
C ILE A 69 8.79 8.24 2.69
N VAL A 70 8.22 9.43 2.61
CA VAL A 70 8.98 10.66 2.94
C VAL A 70 9.37 10.72 4.41
N LYS A 71 8.51 10.23 5.32
CA LYS A 71 8.80 10.14 6.75
C LYS A 71 9.92 9.17 7.07
N ALA A 72 9.96 8.03 6.37
CA ALA A 72 11.01 7.03 6.57
C ALA A 72 12.42 7.55 6.29
N PHE A 73 12.54 8.61 5.50
CA PHE A 73 13.79 9.29 5.18
C PHE A 73 13.93 10.67 5.81
N ASP A 74 13.10 11.00 6.82
CA ASP A 74 13.07 12.29 7.52
C ASP A 74 12.95 13.51 6.57
N TYR A 75 12.38 13.29 5.38
CA TYR A 75 12.27 14.33 4.37
C TYR A 75 11.05 15.23 4.63
N ARG A 76 11.27 16.55 4.62
CA ARG A 76 10.21 17.55 4.79
C ARG A 76 9.71 18.06 3.47
N GLY A 77 8.79 17.35 2.85
CA GLY A 77 8.23 17.75 1.56
C GLY A 77 7.25 16.73 1.01
N THR A 78 6.91 16.86 -0.27
CA THR A 78 6.06 15.92 -0.98
C THR A 78 6.90 14.78 -1.56
N LEU A 79 6.25 13.64 -1.88
CA LEU A 79 6.93 12.54 -2.56
C LEU A 79 7.57 12.99 -3.88
N GLU A 80 6.88 13.79 -4.68
CA GLU A 80 7.43 14.33 -5.94
C GLU A 80 8.75 15.08 -5.71
N LYS A 81 8.81 15.93 -4.68
CA LYS A 81 10.04 16.66 -4.34
C LYS A 81 11.13 15.73 -3.83
N PHE A 82 10.77 14.76 -2.99
CA PHE A 82 11.71 13.74 -2.51
C PHE A 82 12.33 12.96 -3.66
N CYS A 83 11.53 12.45 -4.59
CA CYS A 83 12.02 11.67 -5.72
C CYS A 83 12.97 12.44 -6.65
N ARG A 84 12.92 13.78 -6.62
CA ARG A 84 13.80 14.67 -7.41
C ARG A 84 14.96 15.25 -6.60
N SER A 85 15.04 14.91 -5.32
CA SER A 85 16.02 15.49 -4.42
C SER A 85 17.35 14.74 -4.42
N SER A 86 18.38 15.37 -3.89
CA SER A 86 19.69 14.73 -3.67
C SER A 86 19.63 13.61 -2.65
N GLU A 87 18.71 13.70 -1.69
CA GLU A 87 18.50 12.71 -0.61
C GLU A 87 18.08 11.35 -1.16
N SER A 88 17.33 11.34 -2.27
CA SER A 88 16.88 10.09 -2.91
C SER A 88 17.80 9.58 -4.02
N SER A 89 18.73 10.42 -4.52
CA SER A 89 19.52 10.14 -5.73
C SER A 89 20.42 8.91 -5.63
N GLY A 90 20.87 8.55 -4.43
CA GLY A 90 21.73 7.38 -4.17
C GLY A 90 20.97 6.12 -3.78
N LEU A 91 19.64 6.17 -3.60
CA LEU A 91 18.85 5.03 -3.18
C LEU A 91 18.62 4.05 -4.34
N LYS A 92 18.80 2.76 -4.06
CA LYS A 92 18.32 1.67 -4.92
C LYS A 92 16.92 1.28 -4.47
N VAL A 93 15.95 1.51 -5.33
CA VAL A 93 14.52 1.34 -5.04
C VAL A 93 13.92 0.25 -5.91
N LEU A 94 13.30 -0.74 -5.30
CA LEU A 94 12.49 -1.75 -5.98
C LEU A 94 11.01 -1.42 -5.77
N GLU A 95 10.32 -1.10 -6.85
CA GLU A 95 8.87 -1.04 -6.89
C GLU A 95 8.33 -2.36 -7.43
N ILE A 96 7.48 -3.04 -6.64
CA ILE A 96 6.86 -4.31 -7.04
C ILE A 96 5.43 -4.04 -7.45
N ASN A 97 5.12 -4.33 -8.71
CA ASN A 97 3.95 -3.86 -9.41
C ASN A 97 3.89 -2.32 -9.37
N THR A 98 3.01 -1.70 -10.10
CA THR A 98 2.88 -0.25 -10.00
C THR A 98 2.23 0.12 -8.66
N ALA A 99 2.87 0.96 -7.87
CA ALA A 99 2.29 1.53 -6.65
C ALA A 99 1.25 2.62 -6.99
N GLY A 100 0.32 2.27 -7.85
CA GLY A 100 -0.73 3.15 -8.35
C GLY A 100 -0.16 4.41 -9.00
N THR A 101 -0.67 5.57 -8.59
CA THR A 101 -0.23 6.86 -9.14
C THR A 101 1.15 7.31 -8.69
N LEU A 102 1.82 6.59 -7.77
CA LEU A 102 3.15 6.96 -7.28
C LEU A 102 4.25 6.60 -8.26
N ASN A 103 4.08 5.56 -9.08
CA ASN A 103 5.06 5.08 -10.04
C ASN A 103 5.67 6.23 -10.86
N LYS A 104 4.86 7.09 -11.45
CA LYS A 104 5.32 8.24 -12.25
C LYS A 104 6.25 9.23 -11.52
N TYR A 105 6.27 9.22 -10.19
CA TYR A 105 7.19 10.01 -9.39
C TYR A 105 8.42 9.20 -8.99
N LEU A 106 8.24 7.92 -8.65
CA LEU A 106 9.33 7.01 -8.29
C LEU A 106 10.33 6.87 -9.45
N GLU A 107 9.85 6.92 -10.70
CA GLU A 107 10.67 6.91 -11.92
C GLU A 107 11.68 8.07 -12.02
N PHE A 108 11.52 9.15 -11.25
CA PHE A 108 12.52 10.21 -11.18
C PHE A 108 13.76 9.84 -10.36
N MET A 109 13.68 8.77 -9.56
CA MET A 109 14.82 8.31 -8.78
C MET A 109 15.77 7.50 -9.67
N PRO A 110 17.06 7.86 -9.79
CA PRO A 110 17.97 7.19 -10.72
C PRO A 110 18.17 5.69 -10.45
N GLY A 111 17.99 5.27 -9.20
CA GLY A 111 18.10 3.87 -8.78
C GLY A 111 16.76 3.13 -8.69
N HIS A 112 15.69 3.66 -9.28
CA HIS A 112 14.38 3.01 -9.31
C HIS A 112 14.34 1.84 -10.32
N TYR A 113 13.77 0.73 -9.89
CA TYR A 113 13.52 -0.44 -10.71
C TYR A 113 12.08 -0.93 -10.49
N LEU A 114 11.31 -1.06 -11.56
CA LEU A 114 9.96 -1.61 -11.54
C LEU A 114 9.99 -3.12 -11.89
N ALA A 115 9.55 -3.96 -10.97
CA ALA A 115 9.37 -5.38 -11.15
C ALA A 115 7.88 -5.73 -11.14
N SER A 116 7.32 -6.08 -12.31
CA SER A 116 5.89 -6.34 -12.45
C SER A 116 5.59 -7.82 -12.70
N TYR A 117 4.53 -8.31 -12.06
CA TYR A 117 3.95 -9.62 -12.40
C TYR A 117 3.38 -9.61 -13.83
N PRO A 118 3.44 -10.72 -14.60
CA PRO A 118 3.95 -12.05 -14.20
C PRO A 118 5.47 -12.23 -14.39
N GLN A 119 6.19 -11.24 -14.91
CA GLN A 119 7.63 -11.36 -15.13
C GLN A 119 8.41 -11.53 -13.83
N TYR A 120 7.96 -10.88 -12.77
CA TYR A 120 8.52 -10.98 -11.43
C TYR A 120 7.43 -11.42 -10.45
N ASP A 121 7.67 -12.55 -9.79
CA ASP A 121 6.83 -13.04 -8.70
C ASP A 121 7.41 -12.55 -7.38
N ILE A 122 6.61 -11.79 -6.60
CA ILE A 122 7.01 -11.26 -5.30
C ILE A 122 7.42 -12.36 -4.30
N THR A 123 6.91 -13.59 -4.48
CA THR A 123 7.25 -14.73 -3.62
C THR A 123 8.58 -15.40 -3.98
N LYS A 124 9.18 -14.99 -5.12
CA LYS A 124 10.47 -15.50 -5.62
C LYS A 124 11.16 -14.44 -6.49
N LEU A 125 11.63 -13.38 -5.87
CA LEU A 125 12.28 -12.28 -6.56
C LEU A 125 13.63 -12.69 -7.16
N ALA A 126 13.82 -12.47 -8.46
CA ALA A 126 15.04 -12.79 -9.19
C ALA A 126 16.14 -11.70 -9.01
N PHE A 127 16.35 -11.27 -7.76
CA PHE A 127 17.38 -10.31 -7.38
C PHE A 127 18.30 -10.89 -6.31
N ASP A 128 19.54 -10.41 -6.28
CA ASP A 128 20.47 -10.75 -5.21
C ASP A 128 19.99 -10.23 -3.86
N SER A 129 20.42 -10.91 -2.79
CA SER A 129 20.20 -10.43 -1.43
C SER A 129 21.00 -9.13 -1.18
N ASN A 130 20.49 -8.27 -0.28
CA ASN A 130 21.15 -7.04 0.15
C ASN A 130 21.40 -6.02 -1.00
N LEU A 131 20.48 -5.90 -1.93
CA LEU A 131 20.62 -5.06 -3.12
C LEU A 131 19.96 -3.69 -2.97
N PHE A 132 18.75 -3.62 -2.37
CA PHE A 132 17.92 -2.44 -2.34
C PHE A 132 17.91 -1.74 -0.98
N ASP A 133 17.80 -0.41 -1.02
CA ASP A 133 17.62 0.41 0.19
C ASP A 133 16.13 0.51 0.56
N LEU A 134 15.26 0.42 -0.46
CA LEU A 134 13.82 0.58 -0.32
C LEU A 134 13.09 -0.40 -1.25
N VAL A 135 12.11 -1.12 -0.70
CA VAL A 135 11.12 -1.90 -1.47
C VAL A 135 9.76 -1.26 -1.26
N ILE A 136 9.02 -1.05 -2.34
CA ILE A 136 7.68 -0.43 -2.33
C ILE A 136 6.70 -1.34 -3.05
N HIS A 137 5.53 -1.56 -2.48
CA HIS A 137 4.39 -2.12 -3.19
C HIS A 137 3.07 -1.59 -2.62
N SER A 138 2.01 -1.71 -3.39
CA SER A 138 0.67 -1.27 -2.97
C SER A 138 -0.35 -2.29 -3.42
N ASP A 139 -1.16 -2.76 -2.46
CA ASP A 139 -2.23 -3.72 -2.71
C ASP A 139 -1.76 -4.90 -3.59
N THR A 140 -0.77 -5.63 -3.08
CA THR A 140 -0.16 -6.78 -3.77
C THR A 140 -0.29 -8.05 -2.92
N LEU A 141 -0.09 -7.94 -1.59
CA LEU A 141 -0.02 -9.11 -0.71
C LEU A 141 -1.34 -9.87 -0.59
N GLU A 142 -2.48 -9.20 -0.76
CA GLU A 142 -3.79 -9.82 -0.74
C GLU A 142 -4.04 -10.77 -1.92
N HIS A 143 -3.24 -10.65 -2.98
CA HIS A 143 -3.36 -11.44 -4.21
C HIS A 143 -2.43 -12.65 -4.26
N VAL A 144 -1.51 -12.79 -3.31
CA VAL A 144 -0.57 -13.91 -3.27
C VAL A 144 -1.03 -15.00 -2.31
N ASP A 145 -0.68 -16.26 -2.60
CA ASP A 145 -1.08 -17.41 -1.77
C ASP A 145 -0.40 -17.39 -0.40
N TYR A 146 0.84 -16.90 -0.34
CA TYR A 146 1.69 -16.90 0.84
C TYR A 146 2.29 -15.51 1.07
N PRO A 147 1.53 -14.54 1.64
CA PRO A 147 1.99 -13.17 1.83
C PRO A 147 3.21 -13.06 2.75
N GLU A 148 3.39 -13.99 3.69
CA GLU A 148 4.59 -14.07 4.51
C GLU A 148 5.83 -14.40 3.68
N THR A 149 5.73 -15.33 2.72
CA THR A 149 6.83 -15.65 1.79
C THR A 149 7.21 -14.44 0.93
N ALA A 150 6.21 -13.68 0.48
CA ALA A 150 6.46 -12.43 -0.26
C ALA A 150 7.24 -11.41 0.58
N LEU A 151 6.88 -11.25 1.85
CA LEU A 151 7.59 -10.35 2.77
C LEU A 151 9.01 -10.87 3.11
N LEU A 152 9.21 -12.19 3.22
CA LEU A 152 10.55 -12.79 3.36
C LEU A 152 11.45 -12.44 2.17
N GLU A 153 10.94 -12.51 0.95
CA GLU A 153 11.67 -12.12 -0.26
C GLU A 153 11.95 -10.61 -0.30
N CYS A 154 10.97 -9.77 0.04
CA CYS A 154 11.20 -8.33 0.18
C CYS A 154 12.31 -8.05 1.20
N ARG A 155 12.29 -8.74 2.35
CA ARG A 155 13.34 -8.62 3.37
C ARG A 155 14.69 -9.11 2.86
N ARG A 156 14.74 -10.23 2.12
CA ARG A 156 15.98 -10.79 1.58
C ARG A 156 16.71 -9.84 0.65
N VAL A 157 15.97 -9.19 -0.26
CA VAL A 157 16.55 -8.28 -1.25
C VAL A 157 16.92 -6.90 -0.68
N LEU A 158 16.37 -6.52 0.47
CA LEU A 158 16.75 -5.30 1.18
C LEU A 158 18.15 -5.40 1.77
N LYS A 159 18.88 -4.31 1.82
CA LYS A 159 20.12 -4.16 2.61
C LYS A 159 19.80 -4.14 4.10
N GLU A 160 20.81 -4.31 4.94
CA GLU A 160 20.68 -4.05 6.37
C GLU A 160 20.26 -2.61 6.63
N GLY A 161 19.25 -2.43 7.50
CA GLY A 161 18.62 -1.14 7.74
C GLY A 161 17.71 -0.64 6.61
N GLY A 162 17.58 -1.40 5.51
CA GLY A 162 16.65 -1.12 4.42
C GLY A 162 15.19 -1.25 4.86
N ARG A 163 14.30 -0.69 4.06
CA ARG A 163 12.86 -0.57 4.39
C ARG A 163 11.97 -1.17 3.32
N CYS A 164 10.96 -1.92 3.74
CA CYS A 164 9.81 -2.26 2.90
C CYS A 164 8.64 -1.36 3.30
N ILE A 165 8.14 -0.55 2.37
CA ILE A 165 7.03 0.38 2.65
C ILE A 165 5.88 0.05 1.71
N PHE A 166 4.73 -0.28 2.28
CA PHE A 166 3.63 -0.83 1.50
C PHE A 166 2.25 -0.52 2.07
N THR A 167 1.23 -0.80 1.27
CA THR A 167 -0.17 -0.83 1.69
C THR A 167 -0.81 -2.16 1.40
N VAL A 168 -1.79 -2.52 2.22
CA VAL A 168 -2.76 -3.59 1.99
C VAL A 168 -4.15 -3.06 2.38
N PRO A 169 -5.23 -3.56 1.78
CA PRO A 169 -6.58 -3.21 2.23
C PRO A 169 -6.84 -3.86 3.59
N VAL A 170 -7.05 -3.05 4.63
CA VAL A 170 -7.27 -3.52 6.00
C VAL A 170 -8.71 -3.27 6.44
N VAL A 171 -9.39 -4.33 6.91
CA VAL A 171 -10.68 -4.21 7.58
C VAL A 171 -10.45 -4.23 9.10
N VAL A 172 -10.30 -3.05 9.71
CA VAL A 172 -9.81 -2.89 11.10
C VAL A 172 -10.74 -3.49 12.17
N GLY A 173 -11.99 -3.77 11.85
CA GLY A 173 -12.94 -4.43 12.76
C GLY A 173 -12.81 -5.95 12.84
N ARG A 174 -11.88 -6.55 12.13
CA ARG A 174 -11.73 -8.01 11.96
C ARG A 174 -10.29 -8.43 12.13
N LEU A 175 -10.07 -9.74 12.29
CA LEU A 175 -8.76 -10.37 12.12
C LEU A 175 -8.57 -10.80 10.66
N SER A 176 -7.31 -10.92 10.25
CA SER A 176 -6.93 -11.42 8.93
C SER A 176 -7.40 -12.86 8.74
N ARG A 177 -7.82 -13.19 7.51
CA ARG A 177 -8.25 -14.55 7.17
C ARG A 177 -7.93 -14.89 5.71
N SER A 178 -7.69 -16.18 5.47
CA SER A 178 -7.64 -16.71 4.12
C SER A 178 -9.04 -16.75 3.49
N ARG A 179 -9.11 -16.53 2.18
CA ARG A 179 -10.36 -16.70 1.41
C ARG A 179 -10.55 -18.10 0.84
N VAL A 180 -9.70 -19.06 1.18
CA VAL A 180 -9.90 -20.46 0.79
C VAL A 180 -11.26 -20.95 1.29
N GLY A 181 -12.10 -21.45 0.37
CA GLY A 181 -13.46 -21.93 0.66
C GLY A 181 -14.54 -20.84 0.67
N LEU A 182 -14.17 -19.57 0.45
CA LEU A 182 -15.13 -18.49 0.23
C LEU A 182 -15.31 -18.25 -1.28
N SER A 183 -16.43 -17.61 -1.66
CA SER A 183 -16.64 -17.18 -3.05
C SER A 183 -15.53 -16.23 -3.50
N ASN A 184 -15.14 -16.34 -4.77
CA ASN A 184 -14.15 -15.47 -5.37
C ASN A 184 -14.52 -14.00 -5.20
N SER A 185 -13.52 -13.19 -4.92
CA SER A 185 -13.63 -11.74 -4.90
C SER A 185 -12.45 -11.13 -5.62
N TYR A 186 -12.72 -10.14 -6.43
CA TYR A 186 -11.71 -9.48 -7.27
C TYR A 186 -11.63 -8.01 -6.90
N HIS A 187 -10.41 -7.48 -6.89
CA HIS A 187 -10.20 -6.04 -6.79
C HIS A 187 -10.32 -5.37 -8.17
N GLY A 188 -10.49 -4.06 -8.20
CA GLY A 188 -10.61 -3.28 -9.42
C GLY A 188 -12.04 -2.85 -9.72
N CYS A 189 -12.43 -2.88 -10.99
CA CYS A 189 -13.77 -2.48 -11.43
C CYS A 189 -14.73 -3.65 -11.40
N ALA A 190 -16.02 -3.39 -11.17
CA ALA A 190 -17.08 -4.36 -11.23
C ALA A 190 -17.03 -5.14 -12.56
N GLY A 191 -17.11 -6.48 -12.49
CA GLY A 191 -17.06 -7.36 -13.66
C GLY A 191 -15.66 -7.67 -14.21
N ASN A 192 -14.60 -7.16 -13.62
CA ASN A 192 -13.23 -7.56 -13.97
C ASN A 192 -12.80 -8.75 -13.10
N GLU A 193 -12.79 -9.95 -13.68
CA GLU A 193 -12.43 -11.21 -13.01
C GLU A 193 -11.04 -11.72 -13.46
N SER A 194 -10.10 -10.79 -13.70
CA SER A 194 -8.71 -11.19 -13.98
C SER A 194 -8.13 -11.99 -12.82
N PRO A 195 -7.48 -13.14 -13.07
CA PRO A 195 -6.87 -13.96 -12.03
C PRO A 195 -5.91 -13.19 -11.11
N ASP A 196 -5.22 -12.19 -11.66
CA ASP A 196 -4.26 -11.36 -10.92
C ASP A 196 -4.93 -10.44 -9.90
N LEU A 197 -6.24 -10.22 -10.02
CA LEU A 197 -7.05 -9.40 -9.12
C LEU A 197 -7.81 -10.24 -8.08
N LEU A 198 -7.67 -11.57 -8.11
CA LEU A 198 -8.30 -12.45 -7.14
C LEU A 198 -7.71 -12.21 -5.75
N VAL A 199 -8.58 -11.88 -4.80
CA VAL A 199 -8.19 -11.71 -3.39
C VAL A 199 -8.10 -13.07 -2.72
N LYS A 200 -6.93 -13.39 -2.17
CA LYS A 200 -6.63 -14.64 -1.47
C LYS A 200 -6.58 -14.46 0.05
N THR A 201 -6.23 -13.25 0.50
CA THR A 201 -6.17 -12.89 1.92
C THR A 201 -6.96 -11.62 2.19
N GLU A 202 -7.86 -11.66 3.16
CA GLU A 202 -8.48 -10.48 3.75
C GLU A 202 -7.64 -10.06 4.96
N PHE A 203 -7.02 -8.89 4.90
CA PHE A 203 -6.25 -8.37 6.02
C PHE A 203 -7.14 -7.67 7.04
N GLY A 204 -6.93 -7.99 8.30
CA GLY A 204 -7.60 -7.40 9.46
C GLY A 204 -6.65 -6.59 10.33
N ALA A 205 -7.09 -6.28 11.56
CA ALA A 205 -6.32 -5.47 12.50
C ALA A 205 -4.96 -6.05 12.89
N ASP A 206 -4.78 -7.35 12.71
CA ASP A 206 -3.56 -8.11 13.01
C ASP A 206 -2.58 -8.22 11.82
N PHE A 207 -2.82 -7.50 10.73
CA PHE A 207 -2.01 -7.54 9.49
C PHE A 207 -0.50 -7.33 9.74
N TRP A 208 -0.13 -6.61 10.79
CA TRP A 208 1.26 -6.35 11.18
C TRP A 208 2.00 -7.61 11.67
N THR A 209 1.29 -8.64 12.09
CA THR A 209 1.90 -9.89 12.63
C THR A 209 2.71 -10.62 11.57
N ILE A 210 2.24 -10.64 10.31
CA ILE A 210 2.98 -11.28 9.21
C ILE A 210 4.31 -10.57 8.91
N VAL A 211 4.40 -9.27 9.19
CA VAL A 211 5.64 -8.49 9.01
C VAL A 211 6.71 -8.98 9.98
N LEU A 212 6.34 -9.14 11.25
CA LEU A 212 7.26 -9.65 12.27
C LEU A 212 7.59 -11.13 12.06
N SER A 213 6.62 -11.95 11.64
CA SER A 213 6.84 -13.35 11.28
C SER A 213 7.83 -13.50 10.12
N ALA A 214 7.81 -12.57 9.15
CA ALA A 214 8.80 -12.52 8.07
C ALA A 214 10.19 -12.03 8.52
N GLY A 215 10.39 -11.79 9.82
CA GLY A 215 11.68 -11.48 10.43
C GLY A 215 12.13 -10.02 10.30
N PHE A 216 11.24 -9.09 9.95
CA PHE A 216 11.55 -7.67 10.06
C PHE A 216 11.73 -7.26 11.53
N THR A 217 12.66 -6.35 11.79
CA THR A 217 13.02 -5.93 13.16
C THR A 217 12.01 -4.96 13.76
N SER A 218 11.25 -4.26 12.91
CA SER A 218 10.17 -3.38 13.33
C SER A 218 9.07 -3.28 12.27
N CYS A 219 7.88 -2.95 12.75
CA CYS A 219 6.70 -2.65 11.93
C CYS A 219 6.07 -1.36 12.44
N THR A 220 6.18 -0.28 11.66
CA THR A 220 5.57 1.01 11.97
C THR A 220 4.32 1.20 11.12
N ILE A 221 3.19 1.46 11.76
CA ILE A 221 1.94 1.79 11.07
C ILE A 221 1.87 3.30 10.90
N CYS A 222 2.01 3.75 9.66
CA CYS A 222 1.85 5.14 9.28
C CYS A 222 0.39 5.42 8.94
N CYS A 223 -0.24 6.30 9.70
CA CYS A 223 -1.65 6.66 9.51
C CYS A 223 -1.77 8.11 9.05
N LEU A 224 -2.40 8.31 7.90
CA LEU A 224 -2.76 9.63 7.40
C LEU A 224 -4.17 10.03 7.85
N GLU A 225 -5.11 9.10 7.77
CA GLU A 225 -6.50 9.23 8.23
C GLU A 225 -6.98 7.84 8.71
N TYR A 226 -7.17 7.67 10.03
CA TYR A 226 -7.62 6.40 10.61
C TYR A 226 -9.15 6.25 10.51
N PRO A 227 -9.64 5.08 10.14
CA PRO A 227 -8.94 3.87 9.71
C PRO A 227 -8.72 3.78 8.19
N ALA A 228 -9.07 4.81 7.44
CA ALA A 228 -9.15 4.78 5.98
C ALA A 228 -7.77 4.70 5.28
N ALA A 229 -6.73 5.30 5.86
CA ALA A 229 -5.45 5.42 5.16
C ALA A 229 -4.28 4.98 6.04
N LEU A 230 -3.91 3.73 5.89
CA LEU A 230 -2.81 3.09 6.60
C LEU A 230 -1.74 2.67 5.59
N ALA A 231 -0.48 2.91 5.94
CA ALA A 231 0.68 2.34 5.26
C ALA A 231 1.61 1.71 6.30
N VAL A 232 2.41 0.76 5.89
CA VAL A 232 3.35 0.02 6.74
C VAL A 232 4.76 0.37 6.34
N GLU A 233 5.61 0.68 7.30
CA GLU A 233 7.05 0.67 7.17
C GLU A 233 7.58 -0.53 7.97
N ALA A 234 8.18 -1.50 7.28
CA ALA A 234 8.85 -2.66 7.85
C ALA A 234 10.37 -2.50 7.68
N ARG A 235 11.15 -2.63 8.75
CA ARG A 235 12.59 -2.41 8.74
C ARG A 235 13.34 -3.73 8.86
N ARG A 236 14.31 -3.92 7.97
CA ARG A 236 15.21 -5.06 8.02
C ARG A 236 16.27 -4.96 9.12
#